data_ce137d94f0dcf0cf000cad85bb49f3a6
#
_entry.id   ce137d94f0dcf0cf000cad85bb49f3a6
#
_cell.length_a   1.000
_cell.length_b   1.000
_cell.length_c   1.000
_cell.angle_alpha   90.00
_cell.angle_beta   90.00
_cell.angle_gamma   90.00
#
_symmetry.space_group_name_H-M   'P 1'
#
loop_
_entity.id
_entity.type
_entity.pdbx_description
1 polymer ?
#
loop_
_entity_poly.entity_id
_entity_poly.type
_entity_poly.pdbx_seq_one_letter_code
_entity_poly.pdbx_strand_id
1 'polypeptide(L)'
;SLSLSQMEEVYQIFRYSNPQYYFLKSAYLKNGTYGIAGCVYPAFANGSARAATTKKVQSQVSSWQKKIDACSTDEKKVKMIHDLIIDKVEYNQTLYDNNFKDEDTAYSQSAYSVFCTDLTVCAGYSQAFEMMCNGSGIDAVAVTSYYHEWNKVRLNDSWYNVDCTWDDADGTIYYGYFERSDNYYDTVNYSSYVFHAEEDIWEGYLPACTIDSGATSTAPGTIATITQTAAKPVISASVSGTSYKVKITSKTSGAVIYYTTDGSEPNAAYSKGTRYTGAFTVSPGKTVKAVAVCNKYADSSVSSK
;
A
#
# COMPACT_ATOMS: atom_id res chain seq x y z
N SER A 1 -31.42 5.44 7.90
CA SER A 1 -30.32 4.95 8.74
C SER A 1 -29.40 4.10 7.88
N LEU A 2 -28.11 4.22 8.08
CA LEU A 2 -27.12 3.39 7.40
C LEU A 2 -27.17 1.96 7.95
N SER A 3 -26.91 0.96 7.09
CA SER A 3 -26.63 -0.40 7.52
C SER A 3 -25.24 -0.47 8.20
N LEU A 4 -24.94 -1.57 8.91
CA LEU A 4 -23.61 -1.75 9.50
C LEU A 4 -22.52 -1.76 8.43
N SER A 5 -22.75 -2.40 7.29
CA SER A 5 -21.80 -2.40 6.16
C SER A 5 -21.52 -0.99 5.66
N GLN A 6 -22.54 -0.17 5.47
CA GLN A 6 -22.38 1.23 5.09
C GLN A 6 -21.65 2.07 6.14
N MET A 7 -21.86 1.77 7.44
CA MET A 7 -21.09 2.45 8.51
C MET A 7 -19.61 2.05 8.49
N GLU A 8 -19.31 0.78 8.21
CA GLU A 8 -17.95 0.26 8.06
C GLU A 8 -17.24 0.94 6.89
N GLU A 9 -17.89 1.03 5.74
CA GLU A 9 -17.41 1.72 4.55
C GLU A 9 -17.15 3.21 4.82
N VAL A 10 -18.12 3.91 5.41
CA VAL A 10 -17.96 5.32 5.82
C VAL A 10 -16.77 5.50 6.77
N TYR A 11 -16.58 4.58 7.73
CA TYR A 11 -15.43 4.65 8.62
C TYR A 11 -14.10 4.50 7.89
N GLN A 12 -14.00 3.55 6.96
CA GLN A 12 -12.79 3.36 6.19
C GLN A 12 -12.48 4.56 5.30
N ILE A 13 -13.45 5.05 4.54
CA ILE A 13 -13.31 6.26 3.71
C ILE A 13 -12.91 7.45 4.58
N PHE A 14 -13.59 7.66 5.74
CA PHE A 14 -13.25 8.74 6.66
C PHE A 14 -11.80 8.65 7.13
N ARG A 15 -11.32 7.46 7.49
CA ARG A 15 -9.96 7.25 7.96
C ARG A 15 -8.93 7.55 6.87
N TYR A 16 -9.16 7.07 5.65
CA TYR A 16 -8.27 7.31 4.52
C TYR A 16 -8.23 8.78 4.10
N SER A 17 -9.37 9.47 4.12
CA SER A 17 -9.47 10.89 3.74
C SER A 17 -9.12 11.86 4.88
N ASN A 18 -8.68 11.38 6.03
CA ASN A 18 -8.37 12.21 7.19
C ASN A 18 -7.08 11.77 7.90
N PRO A 19 -5.93 11.81 7.22
CA PRO A 19 -4.64 11.34 7.75
C PRO A 19 -4.16 12.11 8.98
N GLN A 20 -4.71 13.30 9.25
CA GLN A 20 -4.44 14.06 10.47
C GLN A 20 -4.91 13.33 11.75
N TYR A 21 -5.84 12.38 11.63
CA TYR A 21 -6.23 11.50 12.71
C TYR A 21 -5.38 10.23 12.75
N TYR A 22 -4.07 10.38 12.60
CA TYR A 22 -3.05 9.33 12.53
C TYR A 22 -3.13 8.27 13.63
N PHE A 23 -3.84 8.53 14.71
CA PHE A 23 -4.04 7.62 15.83
C PHE A 23 -5.13 6.58 15.61
N LEU A 24 -5.94 6.69 14.54
CA LEU A 24 -7.01 5.74 14.22
C LEU A 24 -6.46 4.52 13.49
N LYS A 25 -6.82 3.33 13.98
CA LYS A 25 -6.55 2.05 13.30
C LYS A 25 -7.58 1.79 12.20
N SER A 26 -7.25 0.88 11.28
CA SER A 26 -8.23 0.30 10.34
C SER A 26 -9.30 -0.54 11.04
N ALA A 27 -9.02 -1.07 12.23
CA ALA A 27 -9.97 -1.81 13.04
C ALA A 27 -11.01 -0.89 13.71
N TYR A 28 -12.18 -1.42 13.94
CA TYR A 28 -13.29 -0.76 14.63
C TYR A 28 -13.98 -1.75 15.57
N LEU A 29 -14.71 -1.21 16.57
CA LEU A 29 -15.57 -1.99 17.46
C LEU A 29 -17.01 -1.88 16.98
N LYS A 30 -17.71 -3.02 16.87
CA LYS A 30 -19.15 -3.04 16.62
C LYS A 30 -19.90 -2.81 17.94
N ASN A 31 -20.81 -1.86 17.93
CA ASN A 31 -21.73 -1.63 19.06
C ASN A 31 -23.08 -2.26 18.76
N GLY A 32 -23.16 -3.59 18.91
CA GLY A 32 -24.34 -4.37 18.56
C GLY A 32 -24.65 -4.27 17.06
N THR A 33 -25.95 -4.06 16.73
CA THR A 33 -26.41 -3.88 15.35
C THR A 33 -26.59 -2.42 14.95
N TYR A 34 -26.22 -1.47 15.83
CA TYR A 34 -26.63 -0.06 15.68
C TYR A 34 -25.48 0.90 15.42
N GLY A 35 -24.25 0.46 15.46
CA GLY A 35 -23.12 1.35 15.24
C GLY A 35 -21.76 0.70 15.28
N ILE A 36 -20.76 1.49 14.92
CA ILE A 36 -19.35 1.18 15.03
C ILE A 36 -18.64 2.28 15.81
N ALA A 37 -17.49 1.96 16.37
CA ALA A 37 -16.57 2.93 17.00
C ALA A 37 -15.15 2.64 16.50
N GLY A 38 -14.45 3.66 16.06
CA GLY A 38 -13.06 3.53 15.63
C GLY A 38 -12.15 3.11 16.77
N CYS A 39 -11.17 2.26 16.46
CA CYS A 39 -10.09 1.89 17.38
C CYS A 39 -8.90 2.82 17.21
N VAL A 40 -8.10 2.98 18.26
CA VAL A 40 -6.84 3.71 18.22
C VAL A 40 -5.66 2.76 18.38
N TYR A 41 -4.51 3.12 17.83
CA TYR A 41 -3.27 2.37 18.11
C TYR A 41 -2.95 2.45 19.60
N PRO A 42 -2.44 1.36 20.22
CA PRO A 42 -2.10 1.32 21.64
C PRO A 42 -1.15 2.47 22.06
N ALA A 43 -0.19 2.81 21.21
CA ALA A 43 0.73 3.92 21.42
C ALA A 43 0.03 5.28 21.63
N PHE A 44 -1.21 5.43 21.17
CA PHE A 44 -2.00 6.66 21.23
C PHE A 44 -3.25 6.55 22.10
N ALA A 45 -3.38 5.50 22.91
CA ALA A 45 -4.55 5.28 23.75
C ALA A 45 -4.75 6.39 24.80
N ASN A 46 -3.66 6.99 25.27
CA ASN A 46 -3.69 8.07 26.27
C ASN A 46 -3.83 9.45 25.60
N GLY A 47 -4.82 10.26 26.05
CA GLY A 47 -5.08 11.58 25.48
C GLY A 47 -3.92 12.59 25.64
N SER A 48 -3.20 12.55 26.76
CA SER A 48 -2.00 13.41 26.96
C SER A 48 -0.87 12.99 26.05
N ALA A 49 -0.64 11.67 25.86
CA ALA A 49 0.34 11.16 24.92
C ALA A 49 -0.01 11.56 23.47
N ARG A 50 -1.30 11.47 23.07
CA ARG A 50 -1.76 11.96 21.76
C ARG A 50 -1.48 13.45 21.59
N ALA A 51 -1.77 14.28 22.57
CA ALA A 51 -1.55 15.72 22.49
C ALA A 51 -0.04 16.06 22.33
N ALA A 52 0.84 15.36 23.07
CA ALA A 52 2.28 15.52 22.92
C ALA A 52 2.77 15.06 21.54
N THR A 53 2.26 13.96 21.04
CA THR A 53 2.57 13.42 19.71
C THR A 53 2.09 14.36 18.61
N THR A 54 0.86 14.90 18.72
CA THR A 54 0.33 15.88 17.75
C THR A 54 1.25 17.09 17.61
N LYS A 55 1.83 17.58 18.72
CA LYS A 55 2.80 18.69 18.65
C LYS A 55 4.05 18.32 17.88
N LYS A 56 4.56 17.08 18.01
CA LYS A 56 5.72 16.61 17.21
C LYS A 56 5.39 16.52 15.74
N VAL A 57 4.24 15.91 15.38
CA VAL A 57 3.77 15.85 13.99
C VAL A 57 3.64 17.26 13.41
N GLN A 58 2.96 18.17 14.11
CA GLN A 58 2.79 19.55 13.66
C GLN A 58 4.12 20.30 13.49
N SER A 59 5.09 20.05 14.36
CA SER A 59 6.42 20.64 14.23
C SER A 59 7.12 20.17 12.97
N GLN A 60 7.08 18.89 12.66
CA GLN A 60 7.68 18.33 11.45
C GLN A 60 6.95 18.83 10.20
N VAL A 61 5.63 18.78 10.18
CA VAL A 61 4.78 19.33 9.09
C VAL A 61 5.13 20.81 8.83
N SER A 62 5.20 21.62 9.89
CA SER A 62 5.54 23.04 9.74
C SER A 62 6.96 23.27 9.22
N SER A 63 7.89 22.38 9.54
CA SER A 63 9.26 22.44 9.01
C SER A 63 9.30 22.13 7.52
N TRP A 64 8.57 21.13 7.08
CA TRP A 64 8.47 20.75 5.67
C TRP A 64 7.67 21.76 4.87
N GLN A 65 6.58 22.31 5.43
CA GLN A 65 5.75 23.32 4.78
C GLN A 65 6.57 24.52 4.31
N LYS A 66 7.56 24.96 5.09
CA LYS A 66 8.45 26.07 4.69
C LYS A 66 9.25 25.76 3.43
N LYS A 67 9.66 24.51 3.21
CA LYS A 67 10.38 24.09 2.00
C LYS A 67 9.41 23.99 0.82
N ILE A 68 8.20 23.50 1.06
CA ILE A 68 7.16 23.33 0.05
C ILE A 68 6.65 24.70 -0.42
N ASP A 69 6.42 25.64 0.50
CA ASP A 69 5.96 27.01 0.17
C ASP A 69 7.01 27.81 -0.62
N ALA A 70 8.27 27.42 -0.57
CA ALA A 70 9.33 28.02 -1.40
C ALA A 70 9.29 27.52 -2.86
N CYS A 71 8.54 26.48 -3.16
CA CYS A 71 8.36 25.97 -4.52
C CYS A 71 7.42 26.85 -5.33
N SER A 72 7.78 27.14 -6.59
CA SER A 72 7.10 28.12 -7.43
C SER A 72 5.85 27.60 -8.15
N THR A 73 5.66 26.28 -8.21
CA THR A 73 4.51 25.62 -8.87
C THR A 73 4.06 24.42 -8.06
N ASP A 74 2.82 23.98 -8.29
CA ASP A 74 2.25 22.84 -7.57
C ASP A 74 2.96 21.53 -7.93
N GLU A 75 3.43 21.34 -9.17
CA GLU A 75 4.24 20.17 -9.56
C GLU A 75 5.53 20.10 -8.74
N LYS A 76 6.20 21.27 -8.54
CA LYS A 76 7.41 21.32 -7.71
C LYS A 76 7.11 21.07 -6.23
N LYS A 77 5.94 21.51 -5.74
CA LYS A 77 5.51 21.21 -4.37
C LYS A 77 5.26 19.73 -4.19
N VAL A 78 4.51 19.10 -5.11
CA VAL A 78 4.22 17.67 -5.09
C VAL A 78 5.51 16.84 -5.14
N LYS A 79 6.44 17.22 -6.04
CA LYS A 79 7.76 16.59 -6.10
C LYS A 79 8.55 16.76 -4.79
N MET A 80 8.55 17.95 -4.21
CA MET A 80 9.21 18.21 -2.93
C MET A 80 8.61 17.36 -1.80
N ILE A 81 7.30 17.19 -1.76
CA ILE A 81 6.61 16.36 -0.78
C ILE A 81 7.04 14.91 -0.93
N HIS A 82 6.98 14.37 -2.16
CA HIS A 82 7.43 13.02 -2.49
C HIS A 82 8.86 12.77 -2.01
N ASP A 83 9.79 13.63 -2.40
CA ASP A 83 11.21 13.50 -2.09
C ASP A 83 11.48 13.60 -0.57
N LEU A 84 10.80 14.52 0.14
CA LEU A 84 10.94 14.68 1.59
C LEU A 84 10.46 13.45 2.36
N ILE A 85 9.43 12.79 1.89
CA ILE A 85 8.91 11.57 2.52
C ILE A 85 9.90 10.43 2.34
N ILE A 86 10.35 10.19 1.11
CA ILE A 86 11.28 9.09 0.81
C ILE A 86 12.64 9.29 1.50
N ASP A 87 13.15 10.54 1.51
CA ASP A 87 14.43 10.86 2.20
C ASP A 87 14.36 10.68 3.73
N LYS A 88 13.15 10.70 4.31
CA LYS A 88 12.95 10.67 5.76
C LYS A 88 12.84 9.28 6.34
N VAL A 89 12.30 8.32 5.62
CA VAL A 89 11.93 7.00 6.19
C VAL A 89 12.34 5.86 5.29
N GLU A 90 12.53 4.70 5.91
CA GLU A 90 12.75 3.42 5.25
C GLU A 90 11.49 2.53 5.38
N TYR A 91 11.34 1.56 4.47
CA TYR A 91 10.22 0.64 4.54
C TYR A 91 10.37 -0.35 5.71
N ASN A 92 9.35 -0.46 6.56
CA ASN A 92 9.32 -1.39 7.69
C ASN A 92 9.03 -2.83 7.23
N GLN A 93 10.02 -3.46 6.63
CA GLN A 93 9.93 -4.82 6.12
C GLN A 93 9.58 -5.83 7.24
N THR A 94 10.10 -5.61 8.44
CA THR A 94 9.82 -6.49 9.60
C THR A 94 8.33 -6.50 9.95
N LEU A 95 7.68 -5.35 9.97
CA LEU A 95 6.24 -5.26 10.24
C LEU A 95 5.43 -5.91 9.12
N TYR A 96 5.83 -5.70 7.87
CA TYR A 96 5.21 -6.32 6.69
C TYR A 96 5.31 -7.86 6.74
N ASP A 97 6.49 -8.39 7.01
CA ASP A 97 6.74 -9.84 7.04
C ASP A 97 5.97 -10.57 8.16
N ASN A 98 5.68 -9.90 9.26
CA ASN A 98 4.87 -10.43 10.35
C ASN A 98 3.35 -10.22 10.15
N ASN A 99 2.92 -9.79 8.95
CA ASN A 99 1.52 -9.47 8.61
C ASN A 99 0.90 -8.42 9.54
N PHE A 100 1.63 -7.39 9.89
CA PHE A 100 1.18 -6.26 10.72
C PHE A 100 0.68 -6.67 12.12
N LYS A 101 1.18 -7.79 12.66
CA LYS A 101 0.74 -8.34 13.96
C LYS A 101 1.43 -7.70 15.16
N ASP A 102 2.50 -6.96 14.94
CA ASP A 102 3.18 -6.26 16.01
C ASP A 102 2.42 -4.97 16.36
N GLU A 103 1.68 -5.01 17.46
CA GLU A 103 0.88 -3.88 17.94
C GLU A 103 1.76 -2.71 18.41
N ASP A 104 3.01 -2.95 18.82
CA ASP A 104 3.91 -1.90 19.30
C ASP A 104 4.41 -1.02 18.15
N THR A 105 4.52 -1.56 16.94
CA THR A 105 4.94 -0.85 15.73
C THR A 105 3.82 -0.63 14.72
N ALA A 106 2.58 -1.05 15.03
CA ALA A 106 1.43 -0.94 14.14
C ALA A 106 1.12 0.50 13.69
N TYR A 107 1.56 1.52 14.44
CA TYR A 107 1.48 2.93 14.06
C TYR A 107 2.27 3.27 12.78
N SER A 108 3.16 2.37 12.31
CA SER A 108 3.82 2.50 10.99
C SER A 108 2.82 2.51 9.83
N GLN A 109 1.57 2.12 10.06
CA GLN A 109 0.46 2.24 9.11
C GLN A 109 -0.22 3.62 9.15
N SER A 110 0.45 4.65 9.61
CA SER A 110 -0.12 6.00 9.70
C SER A 110 0.91 7.09 9.40
N ALA A 111 0.45 8.27 9.02
CA ALA A 111 1.29 9.44 8.76
C ALA A 111 2.25 9.80 9.92
N TYR A 112 1.90 9.43 11.16
CA TYR A 112 2.78 9.63 12.31
C TYR A 112 4.17 9.03 12.11
N SER A 113 4.25 7.84 11.52
CA SER A 113 5.52 7.13 11.35
C SER A 113 6.50 7.93 10.48
N VAL A 114 6.01 8.56 9.42
CA VAL A 114 6.83 9.41 8.55
C VAL A 114 7.32 10.65 9.29
N PHE A 115 6.46 11.32 10.05
CA PHE A 115 6.83 12.56 10.70
C PHE A 115 7.66 12.39 11.98
N CYS A 116 7.57 11.24 12.64
CA CYS A 116 8.12 11.07 14.00
C CYS A 116 9.02 9.85 14.19
N THR A 117 9.17 9.00 13.19
CA THR A 117 10.05 7.81 13.25
C THR A 117 10.89 7.71 11.96
N ASP A 118 11.64 6.62 11.82
CA ASP A 118 12.48 6.37 10.66
C ASP A 118 12.01 5.15 9.84
N LEU A 119 10.90 4.51 10.27
CA LEU A 119 10.34 3.33 9.61
C LEU A 119 8.84 3.51 9.37
N THR A 120 8.39 3.20 8.16
CA THR A 120 6.97 3.25 7.78
C THR A 120 6.60 2.11 6.81
N VAL A 121 5.32 1.97 6.50
CA VAL A 121 4.82 1.08 5.44
C VAL A 121 3.98 1.88 4.45
N CYS A 122 3.50 1.27 3.38
CA CYS A 122 2.74 1.93 2.31
C CYS A 122 1.67 2.92 2.82
N ALA A 123 0.89 2.52 3.84
CA ALA A 123 -0.13 3.37 4.44
C ALA A 123 0.45 4.65 5.08
N GLY A 124 1.63 4.58 5.68
CA GLY A 124 2.27 5.76 6.25
C GLY A 124 2.80 6.71 5.18
N TYR A 125 3.43 6.18 4.11
CA TYR A 125 3.84 6.96 2.94
C TYR A 125 2.65 7.71 2.33
N SER A 126 1.58 6.97 2.02
CA SER A 126 0.38 7.51 1.38
C SER A 126 -0.30 8.60 2.22
N GLN A 127 -0.53 8.33 3.51
CA GLN A 127 -1.20 9.27 4.39
C GLN A 127 -0.36 10.52 4.67
N ALA A 128 0.96 10.42 4.73
CA ALA A 128 1.83 11.59 4.86
C ALA A 128 1.81 12.44 3.58
N PHE A 129 1.83 11.80 2.41
CA PHE A 129 1.74 12.49 1.13
C PHE A 129 0.41 13.25 0.99
N GLU A 130 -0.71 12.59 1.24
CA GLU A 130 -2.04 13.21 1.24
C GLU A 130 -2.11 14.39 2.20
N MET A 131 -1.64 14.22 3.44
CA MET A 131 -1.66 15.26 4.47
C MET A 131 -0.87 16.49 4.05
N MET A 132 0.30 16.32 3.42
CA MET A 132 1.16 17.43 2.98
C MET A 132 0.61 18.12 1.73
N CYS A 133 0.08 17.36 0.76
CA CYS A 133 -0.55 17.94 -0.44
C CYS A 133 -1.78 18.78 -0.06
N ASN A 134 -2.72 18.19 0.68
CA ASN A 134 -3.94 18.88 1.10
C ASN A 134 -3.64 20.08 2.00
N GLY A 135 -2.63 19.97 2.89
CA GLY A 135 -2.13 21.07 3.69
C GLY A 135 -1.49 22.21 2.87
N SER A 136 -1.04 21.93 1.65
CA SER A 136 -0.45 22.89 0.70
C SER A 136 -1.47 23.42 -0.34
N GLY A 137 -2.76 23.06 -0.19
CA GLY A 137 -3.83 23.47 -1.09
C GLY A 137 -3.87 22.69 -2.41
N ILE A 138 -3.27 21.51 -2.45
CA ILE A 138 -3.24 20.61 -3.61
C ILE A 138 -4.11 19.39 -3.28
N ASP A 139 -5.16 19.15 -4.07
CA ASP A 139 -6.07 18.04 -3.85
C ASP A 139 -5.34 16.71 -4.01
N ALA A 140 -5.34 15.90 -2.98
CA ALA A 140 -4.81 14.54 -2.99
C ALA A 140 -5.71 13.62 -2.18
N VAL A 141 -5.76 12.35 -2.57
CA VAL A 141 -6.51 11.29 -1.89
C VAL A 141 -5.64 10.05 -1.75
N ALA A 142 -5.77 9.35 -0.63
CA ALA A 142 -5.23 8.01 -0.48
C ALA A 142 -6.12 7.01 -1.21
N VAL A 143 -5.51 6.03 -1.84
CA VAL A 143 -6.19 4.94 -2.55
C VAL A 143 -5.68 3.63 -1.99
N THR A 144 -6.57 2.67 -1.78
CA THR A 144 -6.19 1.34 -1.29
C THR A 144 -6.52 0.25 -2.29
N SER A 145 -5.63 -0.72 -2.31
CA SER A 145 -5.93 -2.08 -2.76
C SER A 145 -5.97 -3.01 -1.54
N TYR A 146 -6.27 -4.26 -1.77
CA TYR A 146 -6.23 -5.26 -0.70
C TYR A 146 -4.84 -5.40 -0.03
N TYR A 147 -3.76 -4.99 -0.70
CA TYR A 147 -2.39 -5.19 -0.23
C TYR A 147 -1.55 -3.94 -0.13
N HIS A 148 -2.05 -2.81 -0.63
CA HIS A 148 -1.23 -1.63 -0.81
C HIS A 148 -2.04 -0.34 -0.62
N GLU A 149 -1.34 0.77 -0.38
CA GLU A 149 -1.90 2.11 -0.29
C GLU A 149 -0.98 3.08 -1.01
N TRP A 150 -1.55 3.89 -1.92
CA TRP A 150 -0.87 4.93 -2.69
C TRP A 150 -1.75 6.17 -2.81
N ASN A 151 -1.46 7.08 -3.70
CA ASN A 151 -2.21 8.33 -3.82
C ASN A 151 -2.62 8.65 -5.25
N LYS A 152 -3.72 9.42 -5.38
CA LYS A 152 -4.00 10.24 -6.54
C LYS A 152 -3.89 11.70 -6.15
N VAL A 153 -3.28 12.53 -7.01
CA VAL A 153 -3.06 13.96 -6.80
C VAL A 153 -3.53 14.76 -8.01
N ARG A 154 -4.11 15.93 -7.77
CA ARG A 154 -4.60 16.82 -8.83
C ARG A 154 -3.59 17.90 -9.14
N LEU A 155 -3.16 17.96 -10.40
CA LEU A 155 -2.28 18.98 -10.94
C LEU A 155 -2.83 19.51 -12.27
N ASN A 156 -2.94 20.83 -12.42
CA ASN A 156 -3.39 21.44 -13.67
C ASN A 156 -4.70 20.84 -14.22
N ASP A 157 -5.69 20.67 -13.36
CA ASP A 157 -7.00 20.05 -13.66
C ASP A 157 -6.99 18.59 -14.09
N SER A 158 -5.85 17.91 -14.00
CA SER A 158 -5.71 16.47 -14.25
C SER A 158 -5.32 15.73 -12.98
N TRP A 159 -5.74 14.46 -12.89
CA TRP A 159 -5.35 13.60 -11.80
C TRP A 159 -4.26 12.63 -12.23
N TYR A 160 -3.35 12.33 -11.30
CA TYR A 160 -2.20 11.45 -11.49
C TYR A 160 -2.02 10.53 -10.30
N ASN A 161 -1.64 9.29 -10.55
CA ASN A 161 -1.20 8.38 -9.50
C ASN A 161 0.23 8.73 -9.05
N VAL A 162 0.48 8.64 -7.74
CA VAL A 162 1.80 8.78 -7.12
C VAL A 162 1.96 7.69 -6.06
N ASP A 163 3.07 6.96 -6.09
CA ASP A 163 3.40 5.96 -5.11
C ASP A 163 4.81 6.15 -4.55
N CYS A 164 4.88 6.86 -3.42
CA CYS A 164 6.14 7.09 -2.71
C CYS A 164 6.79 5.77 -2.24
N THR A 165 6.01 4.73 -1.96
CA THR A 165 6.53 3.44 -1.50
C THR A 165 7.31 2.73 -2.59
N TRP A 166 6.78 2.74 -3.82
CA TRP A 166 7.40 2.06 -4.95
C TRP A 166 8.50 2.90 -5.60
N ASP A 167 8.54 4.19 -5.31
CA ASP A 167 9.61 5.10 -5.71
C ASP A 167 10.73 5.21 -4.67
N ASP A 168 10.56 4.60 -3.48
CA ASP A 168 11.61 4.44 -2.47
C ASP A 168 12.38 3.13 -2.69
N ALA A 169 13.65 3.23 -3.07
CA ALA A 169 14.52 2.09 -3.29
C ALA A 169 15.86 2.27 -2.58
N ASP A 170 15.90 1.78 -1.33
CA ASP A 170 17.12 1.65 -0.53
C ASP A 170 17.97 2.95 -0.50
N GLY A 171 17.32 4.07 -0.13
CA GLY A 171 17.97 5.38 -0.04
C GLY A 171 18.15 6.11 -1.37
N THR A 172 17.56 5.60 -2.46
CA THR A 172 17.53 6.27 -3.76
C THR A 172 16.08 6.60 -4.13
N ILE A 173 15.82 7.88 -4.44
CA ILE A 173 14.50 8.35 -4.88
C ILE A 173 14.33 8.04 -6.36
N TYR A 174 13.30 7.28 -6.71
CA TYR A 174 12.87 7.03 -8.08
C TYR A 174 11.60 7.83 -8.40
N TYR A 175 11.24 7.87 -9.68
CA TYR A 175 10.04 8.52 -10.19
C TYR A 175 9.32 7.62 -11.21
N GLY A 176 9.45 6.31 -11.02
CA GLY A 176 8.79 5.32 -11.86
C GLY A 176 7.29 5.32 -11.68
N TYR A 177 6.84 5.58 -10.47
CA TYR A 177 5.44 5.62 -10.04
C TYR A 177 4.97 7.03 -9.66
N PHE A 178 5.68 8.05 -10.13
CA PHE A 178 5.37 9.45 -9.90
C PHE A 178 4.61 10.06 -11.08
N GLU A 179 3.44 10.64 -10.82
CA GLU A 179 2.56 11.31 -11.80
C GLU A 179 2.20 10.42 -13.01
N ARG A 180 1.66 9.23 -12.75
CA ARG A 180 1.30 8.24 -13.77
C ARG A 180 -0.21 8.11 -13.96
N SER A 181 -0.59 7.60 -15.14
CA SER A 181 -1.98 7.22 -15.45
C SER A 181 -2.38 5.89 -14.78
N ASP A 182 -3.68 5.66 -14.69
CA ASP A 182 -4.23 4.36 -14.28
C ASP A 182 -3.73 3.25 -15.24
N ASN A 183 -3.75 3.53 -16.56
CA ASN A 183 -3.26 2.60 -17.56
C ASN A 183 -1.76 2.23 -17.36
N TYR A 184 -0.93 3.17 -16.91
CA TYR A 184 0.47 2.85 -16.59
C TYR A 184 0.56 1.86 -15.44
N TYR A 185 -0.16 2.10 -14.36
CA TYR A 185 -0.18 1.22 -13.18
C TYR A 185 -0.69 -0.18 -13.53
N ASP A 186 -1.69 -0.27 -14.40
CA ASP A 186 -2.27 -1.53 -14.85
C ASP A 186 -1.36 -2.34 -15.80
N THR A 187 -0.48 -1.68 -16.55
CA THR A 187 0.22 -2.30 -17.68
C THR A 187 1.73 -2.36 -17.56
N VAL A 188 2.35 -1.55 -16.67
CA VAL A 188 3.81 -1.48 -16.55
C VAL A 188 4.43 -2.83 -16.17
N ASN A 189 3.80 -3.56 -15.29
CA ASN A 189 4.12 -4.95 -14.96
C ASN A 189 2.99 -5.57 -14.14
N TYR A 190 3.05 -6.90 -14.00
CA TYR A 190 2.00 -7.65 -13.31
C TYR A 190 1.91 -7.32 -11.80
N SER A 191 3.03 -7.10 -11.13
CA SER A 191 3.02 -6.71 -9.71
C SER A 191 2.33 -5.35 -9.53
N SER A 192 2.59 -4.38 -10.41
CA SER A 192 1.91 -3.09 -10.37
C SER A 192 0.40 -3.25 -10.49
N TYR A 193 -0.05 -3.99 -11.50
CA TYR A 193 -1.48 -4.28 -11.70
C TYR A 193 -2.14 -4.87 -10.45
N VAL A 194 -1.47 -5.81 -9.79
CA VAL A 194 -2.00 -6.49 -8.59
C VAL A 194 -2.04 -5.59 -7.37
N PHE A 195 -0.95 -4.88 -7.12
CA PHE A 195 -0.83 -4.05 -5.91
C PHE A 195 -1.61 -2.75 -6.03
N HIS A 196 -1.95 -2.30 -7.24
CA HIS A 196 -2.72 -1.09 -7.48
C HIS A 196 -4.16 -1.35 -7.97
N ALA A 197 -4.64 -2.59 -7.89
CA ALA A 197 -6.05 -2.88 -8.14
C ALA A 197 -6.92 -2.27 -7.02
N GLU A 198 -7.63 -1.21 -7.34
CA GLU A 198 -8.45 -0.45 -6.38
C GLU A 198 -9.51 -1.34 -5.71
N GLU A 199 -9.73 -1.18 -4.41
CA GLU A 199 -10.79 -1.89 -3.69
C GLU A 199 -12.18 -1.37 -4.09
N ASP A 200 -13.18 -2.25 -4.05
CA ASP A 200 -14.58 -1.92 -4.37
C ASP A 200 -15.13 -0.74 -3.57
N ILE A 201 -14.59 -0.48 -2.37
CA ILE A 201 -14.94 0.68 -1.53
C ILE A 201 -14.75 2.03 -2.27
N TRP A 202 -13.89 2.05 -3.28
CA TRP A 202 -13.58 3.25 -4.06
C TRP A 202 -14.42 3.38 -5.33
N GLU A 203 -15.24 2.38 -5.68
CA GLU A 203 -16.00 2.39 -6.93
C GLU A 203 -16.88 3.65 -7.04
N GLY A 204 -16.64 4.43 -8.10
CA GLY A 204 -17.36 5.67 -8.40
C GLY A 204 -16.97 6.90 -7.56
N TYR A 205 -16.01 6.78 -6.66
CA TYR A 205 -15.53 7.90 -5.82
C TYR A 205 -14.19 8.48 -6.25
N LEU A 206 -13.33 7.67 -6.86
CA LEU A 206 -11.99 8.12 -7.26
C LEU A 206 -11.99 8.80 -8.64
N PRO A 207 -11.18 9.84 -8.81
CA PRO A 207 -10.95 10.43 -10.12
C PRO A 207 -10.11 9.50 -10.99
N ALA A 208 -10.39 9.51 -12.30
CA ALA A 208 -9.58 8.78 -13.28
C ALA A 208 -8.27 9.53 -13.57
N CYS A 209 -7.15 8.83 -13.60
CA CYS A 209 -5.85 9.32 -14.03
C CYS A 209 -5.61 8.89 -15.48
N THR A 210 -5.93 9.77 -16.42
CA THR A 210 -6.01 9.41 -17.84
C THR A 210 -4.73 9.66 -18.64
N ILE A 211 -3.77 10.38 -18.06
CA ILE A 211 -2.52 10.78 -18.71
C ILE A 211 -1.33 10.56 -17.78
N ASP A 212 -0.18 10.22 -18.38
CA ASP A 212 1.10 10.35 -17.69
C ASP A 212 1.55 11.81 -17.77
N SER A 213 2.12 12.35 -16.68
CA SER A 213 2.71 13.68 -16.80
C SER A 213 3.87 13.58 -17.79
N GLY A 214 3.93 14.58 -18.68
CA GLY A 214 5.12 14.78 -19.51
C GLY A 214 6.31 15.32 -18.71
N ALA A 215 6.22 15.35 -17.38
CA ALA A 215 7.33 15.63 -16.51
C ALA A 215 8.40 14.59 -16.82
N THR A 216 9.23 14.94 -17.77
CA THR A 216 10.50 14.28 -17.99
C THR A 216 11.21 14.38 -16.66
N SER A 217 11.10 13.32 -15.87
CA SER A 217 12.07 13.04 -14.87
C SER A 217 13.43 13.25 -15.55
N THR A 218 14.10 14.36 -15.25
CA THR A 218 15.52 14.52 -15.52
C THR A 218 16.35 13.69 -14.54
N ALA A 219 15.75 12.67 -13.94
CA ALA A 219 16.49 11.56 -13.44
C ALA A 219 17.02 10.79 -14.64
N PRO A 220 18.29 10.40 -14.66
CA PRO A 220 18.85 9.61 -15.75
C PRO A 220 17.95 8.40 -15.95
N GLY A 221 17.33 8.34 -17.11
CA GLY A 221 16.32 7.34 -17.46
C GLY A 221 16.84 5.92 -17.27
N THR A 222 16.60 5.44 -16.13
CA THR A 222 16.38 4.05 -15.89
C THR A 222 15.16 4.04 -14.98
N ILE A 223 13.95 3.81 -15.55
CA ILE A 223 13.01 2.96 -14.83
C ILE A 223 13.92 1.96 -14.16
N ALA A 224 13.93 1.90 -12.83
CA ALA A 224 14.64 0.82 -12.17
C ALA A 224 14.10 -0.43 -12.84
N THR A 225 14.85 -0.92 -13.80
CA THR A 225 14.45 -2.12 -14.52
C THR A 225 14.33 -3.08 -13.38
N ILE A 226 13.12 -3.59 -13.11
CA ILE A 226 12.93 -4.63 -12.12
C ILE A 226 13.84 -5.75 -12.62
N THR A 227 15.07 -5.70 -12.18
CA THR A 227 16.15 -6.63 -12.62
C THR A 227 16.06 -7.93 -11.85
N GLN A 228 15.31 -7.91 -10.78
CA GLN A 228 15.08 -9.08 -9.95
C GLN A 228 13.69 -9.64 -10.20
N THR A 229 13.62 -10.94 -10.43
CA THR A 229 12.34 -11.68 -10.53
C THR A 229 12.11 -12.42 -9.23
N ALA A 230 10.92 -12.39 -8.70
CA ALA A 230 10.55 -13.17 -7.52
C ALA A 230 10.86 -14.65 -7.78
N ALA A 231 11.42 -15.31 -6.79
CA ALA A 231 11.79 -16.72 -6.92
C ALA A 231 10.54 -17.57 -7.15
N LYS A 232 10.60 -18.42 -8.17
CA LYS A 232 9.52 -19.37 -8.49
C LYS A 232 9.11 -20.15 -7.24
N PRO A 233 7.80 -20.20 -6.89
CA PRO A 233 7.35 -20.95 -5.71
C PRO A 233 7.70 -22.43 -5.79
N VAL A 234 8.01 -23.02 -4.67
CA VAL A 234 8.19 -24.45 -4.53
C VAL A 234 6.94 -25.05 -3.89
N ILE A 235 6.24 -25.90 -4.65
CA ILE A 235 5.07 -26.63 -4.18
C ILE A 235 5.51 -28.02 -3.71
N SER A 236 5.30 -28.33 -2.44
CA SER A 236 5.51 -29.65 -1.87
C SER A 236 4.18 -30.26 -1.45
N ALA A 237 4.02 -31.56 -1.65
CA ALA A 237 2.83 -32.30 -1.23
C ALA A 237 3.23 -33.58 -0.52
N SER A 238 2.53 -33.90 0.55
CA SER A 238 2.69 -35.14 1.30
C SER A 238 1.33 -35.81 1.51
N VAL A 239 1.31 -37.12 1.53
CA VAL A 239 0.07 -37.90 1.78
C VAL A 239 -0.46 -37.60 3.19
N SER A 240 -1.74 -37.35 3.29
CA SER A 240 -2.46 -37.06 4.53
C SER A 240 -3.84 -37.76 4.49
N GLY A 241 -3.89 -38.99 4.96
CA GLY A 241 -5.08 -39.85 4.83
C GLY A 241 -5.39 -40.14 3.36
N THR A 242 -6.60 -39.80 2.92
CA THR A 242 -7.07 -39.94 1.53
C THR A 242 -6.78 -38.69 0.66
N SER A 243 -6.06 -37.73 1.20
CA SER A 243 -5.80 -36.41 0.57
C SER A 243 -4.30 -36.07 0.59
N TYR A 244 -3.93 -34.95 0.02
CA TYR A 244 -2.57 -34.43 0.05
C TYR A 244 -2.53 -33.11 0.85
N LYS A 245 -1.59 -33.03 1.80
CA LYS A 245 -1.24 -31.77 2.46
C LYS A 245 -0.21 -31.03 1.60
N VAL A 246 -0.57 -29.84 1.15
CA VAL A 246 0.25 -28.99 0.27
C VAL A 246 0.87 -27.87 1.08
N LYS A 247 2.18 -27.65 0.88
CA LYS A 247 2.93 -26.49 1.38
C LYS A 247 3.58 -25.79 0.21
N ILE A 248 3.48 -24.44 0.18
CA ILE A 248 4.09 -23.60 -0.85
C ILE A 248 5.06 -22.63 -0.17
N THR A 249 6.24 -22.44 -0.77
CA THR A 249 7.26 -21.52 -0.26
C THR A 249 7.89 -20.76 -1.41
N SER A 250 8.38 -19.54 -1.17
CA SER A 250 9.26 -18.79 -2.06
C SER A 250 10.57 -18.49 -1.36
N LYS A 251 11.66 -18.34 -2.13
CA LYS A 251 12.96 -17.87 -1.63
C LYS A 251 13.04 -16.36 -1.56
N THR A 252 12.13 -15.64 -2.21
CA THR A 252 12.05 -14.18 -2.11
C THR A 252 11.41 -13.83 -0.78
N SER A 253 12.13 -13.11 0.05
CA SER A 253 11.61 -12.58 1.32
C SER A 253 10.47 -11.61 1.03
N GLY A 254 9.43 -11.60 1.85
CA GLY A 254 8.26 -10.75 1.68
C GLY A 254 7.35 -11.10 0.49
N ALA A 255 7.65 -12.15 -0.27
CA ALA A 255 6.80 -12.53 -1.40
C ALA A 255 5.42 -13.05 -0.93
N VAL A 256 4.37 -12.47 -1.49
CA VAL A 256 3.01 -13.00 -1.39
C VAL A 256 2.84 -14.12 -2.44
N ILE A 257 2.25 -15.23 -2.04
CA ILE A 257 2.03 -16.36 -2.95
C ILE A 257 0.53 -16.52 -3.19
N TYR A 258 0.16 -16.64 -4.47
CA TYR A 258 -1.19 -17.00 -4.91
C TYR A 258 -1.20 -18.39 -5.51
N TYR A 259 -2.27 -19.13 -5.28
CA TYR A 259 -2.40 -20.47 -5.83
C TYR A 259 -3.83 -20.77 -6.28
N THR A 260 -3.94 -21.71 -7.22
CA THR A 260 -5.17 -22.37 -7.64
C THR A 260 -5.08 -23.86 -7.38
N THR A 261 -6.21 -24.56 -7.37
CA THR A 261 -6.27 -26.02 -7.18
C THR A 261 -6.98 -26.76 -8.32
N ASP A 262 -7.34 -26.02 -9.37
CA ASP A 262 -8.06 -26.51 -10.54
C ASP A 262 -7.18 -26.52 -11.81
N GLY A 263 -5.90 -26.21 -11.67
CA GLY A 263 -4.96 -26.14 -12.79
C GLY A 263 -5.02 -24.85 -13.59
N SER A 264 -5.91 -23.90 -13.26
CA SER A 264 -5.91 -22.58 -13.87
C SER A 264 -4.65 -21.80 -13.46
N GLU A 265 -4.22 -20.83 -14.28
CA GLU A 265 -3.14 -19.91 -13.90
C GLU A 265 -3.63 -19.05 -12.74
N PRO A 266 -2.89 -19.04 -11.60
CA PRO A 266 -3.19 -18.08 -10.55
C PRO A 266 -2.91 -16.69 -11.11
N ASN A 267 -3.88 -15.82 -10.97
CA ASN A 267 -3.66 -14.41 -11.18
C ASN A 267 -3.90 -13.73 -9.83
N ALA A 268 -3.02 -12.83 -9.46
CA ALA A 268 -3.16 -12.09 -8.22
C ALA A 268 -4.28 -11.04 -8.30
N ALA A 269 -4.83 -10.78 -9.48
CA ALA A 269 -5.98 -9.90 -9.70
C ALA A 269 -7.31 -10.57 -9.32
N TYR A 270 -7.38 -11.18 -8.15
CA TYR A 270 -8.59 -11.59 -7.41
C TYR A 270 -9.61 -12.50 -8.10
N SER A 271 -9.60 -12.63 -9.42
CA SER A 271 -10.57 -13.47 -10.14
C SER A 271 -10.18 -14.93 -10.20
N LYS A 272 -8.90 -15.27 -10.00
CA LYS A 272 -8.39 -16.66 -10.08
C LYS A 272 -7.15 -16.86 -9.18
N GLY A 273 -7.38 -17.17 -7.94
CA GLY A 273 -6.31 -17.54 -7.03
C GLY A 273 -6.65 -17.25 -5.58
N THR A 274 -6.13 -18.08 -4.71
CA THR A 274 -6.25 -17.90 -3.26
C THR A 274 -4.89 -17.50 -2.71
N ARG A 275 -4.83 -16.48 -1.87
CA ARG A 275 -3.62 -16.12 -1.15
C ARG A 275 -3.19 -17.25 -0.24
N TYR A 276 -1.92 -17.63 -0.33
CA TYR A 276 -1.37 -18.66 0.52
C TYR A 276 -1.02 -18.10 1.90
N THR A 277 -1.72 -18.58 2.91
CA THR A 277 -1.49 -18.22 4.32
C THR A 277 -0.95 -19.37 5.16
N GLY A 278 -0.86 -20.56 4.58
CA GLY A 278 -0.40 -21.76 5.27
C GLY A 278 -0.76 -23.04 4.54
N ALA A 279 -0.25 -24.17 5.03
CA ALA A 279 -0.50 -25.46 4.40
C ALA A 279 -2.00 -25.81 4.37
N PHE A 280 -2.46 -26.33 3.25
CA PHE A 280 -3.85 -26.70 2.97
C PHE A 280 -3.94 -28.13 2.42
N THR A 281 -5.15 -28.66 2.31
CA THR A 281 -5.40 -30.03 1.86
C THR A 281 -6.10 -30.01 0.50
N VAL A 282 -5.68 -30.90 -0.41
CA VAL A 282 -6.32 -31.12 -1.70
C VAL A 282 -6.64 -32.60 -1.91
N SER A 283 -7.72 -32.88 -2.64
CA SER A 283 -8.08 -34.23 -3.07
C SER A 283 -7.12 -34.73 -4.17
N PRO A 284 -6.96 -36.07 -4.32
CA PRO A 284 -6.23 -36.63 -5.45
C PRO A 284 -6.76 -36.14 -6.81
N GLY A 285 -5.88 -35.99 -7.78
CA GLY A 285 -6.23 -35.57 -9.15
C GLY A 285 -6.39 -34.06 -9.33
N LYS A 286 -6.13 -33.24 -8.31
CA LYS A 286 -6.09 -31.78 -8.43
C LYS A 286 -4.71 -31.32 -8.85
N THR A 287 -4.66 -30.32 -9.74
CA THR A 287 -3.42 -29.63 -10.11
C THR A 287 -3.34 -28.30 -9.35
N VAL A 288 -2.28 -28.16 -8.57
CA VAL A 288 -1.98 -26.91 -7.84
C VAL A 288 -1.01 -26.08 -8.66
N LYS A 289 -1.37 -24.84 -8.98
CA LYS A 289 -0.46 -23.86 -9.56
C LYS A 289 -0.22 -22.72 -8.59
N ALA A 290 0.96 -22.12 -8.62
CA ALA A 290 1.30 -21.01 -7.72
C ALA A 290 2.24 -20.01 -8.40
N VAL A 291 2.06 -18.73 -8.08
CA VAL A 291 2.92 -17.60 -8.45
C VAL A 291 3.32 -16.84 -7.19
N ALA A 292 4.55 -16.35 -7.15
CA ALA A 292 5.02 -15.43 -6.10
C ALA A 292 5.11 -14.01 -6.68
N VAL A 293 4.55 -13.07 -5.97
CA VAL A 293 4.61 -11.62 -6.25
C VAL A 293 5.28 -10.93 -5.08
N CYS A 294 6.14 -9.96 -5.36
CA CYS A 294 6.85 -9.22 -4.33
C CYS A 294 7.08 -7.79 -4.81
N ASN A 295 6.89 -6.84 -3.90
CA ASN A 295 7.21 -5.45 -4.20
C ASN A 295 8.65 -5.33 -4.72
N LYS A 296 8.87 -4.48 -5.72
CA LYS A 296 10.19 -4.28 -6.39
C LYS A 296 10.77 -5.49 -7.15
N TYR A 297 9.99 -6.54 -7.36
CA TYR A 297 10.37 -7.72 -8.17
C TYR A 297 9.39 -7.92 -9.31
N ALA A 298 9.89 -8.36 -10.45
CA ALA A 298 9.01 -8.97 -11.44
C ALA A 298 8.40 -10.26 -10.86
N ASP A 299 7.19 -10.57 -11.26
CA ASP A 299 6.51 -11.78 -10.80
C ASP A 299 7.31 -13.03 -11.13
N SER A 300 7.20 -14.02 -10.29
CA SER A 300 7.79 -15.31 -10.57
C SER A 300 7.12 -15.99 -11.76
N SER A 301 7.83 -16.91 -12.40
CA SER A 301 7.16 -17.91 -13.24
C SER A 301 6.25 -18.79 -12.37
N VAL A 302 5.13 -19.26 -12.97
CA VAL A 302 4.16 -20.12 -12.29
C VAL A 302 4.74 -21.51 -12.04
N SER A 303 4.59 -22.00 -10.82
CA SER A 303 4.84 -23.39 -10.47
C SER A 303 3.60 -24.24 -10.67
N SER A 304 3.78 -25.52 -10.97
CA SER A 304 2.67 -26.50 -11.08
C SER A 304 3.05 -27.82 -10.42
N LYS A 305 2.09 -28.45 -9.75
CA LYS A 305 2.24 -29.78 -9.17
C LYS A 305 0.90 -30.52 -9.14
#